data_5746d5cbf7239e1cfe56134389b4f4a4
#
_entry.id   5746d5cbf7239e1cfe56134389b4f4a4
#
_cell.length_a   1.000
_cell.length_b   1.000
_cell.length_c   1.000
_cell.angle_alpha   90.00
_cell.angle_beta   90.00
_cell.angle_gamma   90.00
#
_symmetry.space_group_name_H-M   'P 1'
#
loop_
_entity.id
_entity.type
_entity.pdbx_description
1 polymer ?
#
loop_
_entity_poly.entity_id
_entity_poly.type
_entity_poly.pdbx_seq_one_letter_code
_entity_poly.pdbx_strand_id
1 'polypeptide(L)'
;ASEWKDKLNVEYGLNADGGGGGFFPDGRSAGFLMQTAEKTFAGYTLTVRNRGGHSSKPRKDNAIYSLAHAVEKIEAHRFEPMLSETTRAYFTERQKQEKGALGDAMRAWLANPNDGAAADIIEADEAEVGLTRTRCVPTRLFAGHADNALPQLATAMINCRIFPGVDPNDVQKNLAAIVADPEVIVTRNDDYVAS
;
A
#
# COMPACT_ATOMS: atom_id res chain seq x y z
N ALA A 1 16.23 -5.86 15.55
CA ALA A 1 17.31 -5.31 14.70
C ALA A 1 18.28 -4.43 15.47
N SER A 2 17.82 -3.60 16.42
CA SER A 2 18.69 -2.68 17.18
C SER A 2 19.74 -3.40 18.06
N GLU A 3 19.39 -4.52 18.69
CA GLU A 3 20.29 -5.30 19.57
C GLU A 3 21.43 -6.01 18.82
N TRP A 4 21.26 -6.21 17.52
CA TRP A 4 22.21 -6.95 16.68
C TRP A 4 22.97 -6.05 15.68
N LYS A 5 22.71 -4.74 15.72
CA LYS A 5 23.27 -3.79 14.75
C LYS A 5 24.79 -3.91 14.65
N ASP A 6 25.49 -3.98 15.78
CA ASP A 6 26.96 -4.07 15.79
C ASP A 6 27.48 -5.41 15.30
N LYS A 7 26.66 -6.48 15.39
CA LYS A 7 27.00 -7.82 14.91
C LYS A 7 26.68 -8.01 13.43
N LEU A 8 25.75 -7.20 12.90
CA LEU A 8 25.26 -7.25 11.53
C LEU A 8 25.81 -6.10 10.67
N ASN A 9 26.82 -5.37 11.17
CA ASN A 9 27.50 -4.31 10.42
C ASN A 9 28.43 -4.95 9.37
N VAL A 10 27.85 -5.39 8.28
CA VAL A 10 28.52 -6.04 7.15
C VAL A 10 28.31 -5.21 5.89
N GLU A 11 29.30 -5.24 4.99
CA GLU A 11 29.21 -4.51 3.72
C GLU A 11 28.15 -5.11 2.79
N TYR A 12 27.98 -6.43 2.82
CA TYR A 12 27.00 -7.15 2.00
C TYR A 12 26.27 -8.20 2.82
N GLY A 13 24.97 -8.37 2.56
CA GLY A 13 24.15 -9.46 3.09
C GLY A 13 23.53 -10.26 1.96
N LEU A 14 23.62 -11.58 2.04
CA LEU A 14 22.89 -12.48 1.15
C LEU A 14 21.66 -13.01 1.89
N ASN A 15 20.49 -12.72 1.34
CA ASN A 15 19.22 -13.22 1.85
C ASN A 15 18.57 -14.15 0.83
N ALA A 16 18.33 -15.39 1.22
CA ALA A 16 17.71 -16.42 0.38
C ALA A 16 16.17 -16.47 0.52
N ASP A 17 15.59 -15.52 1.25
CA ASP A 17 14.13 -15.49 1.51
C ASP A 17 13.31 -14.88 0.35
N GLY A 18 13.98 -14.21 -0.60
CA GLY A 18 13.34 -13.59 -1.76
C GLY A 18 14.08 -13.86 -3.06
N GLY A 19 13.33 -13.83 -4.16
CA GLY A 19 13.87 -14.09 -5.48
C GLY A 19 13.81 -15.56 -5.86
N GLY A 20 14.50 -15.91 -6.93
CA GLY A 20 14.56 -17.29 -7.43
C GLY A 20 14.55 -17.35 -8.95
N GLY A 21 14.72 -18.56 -9.49
CA GLY A 21 14.59 -18.87 -10.92
C GLY A 21 13.24 -19.47 -11.23
N GLY A 22 12.73 -19.20 -12.40
CA GLY A 22 11.46 -19.73 -12.88
C GLY A 22 11.56 -20.31 -14.29
N PHE A 23 10.54 -21.04 -14.67
CA PHE A 23 10.36 -21.53 -16.03
C PHE A 23 8.97 -21.17 -16.53
N PHE A 24 8.88 -20.84 -17.81
CA PHE A 24 7.59 -20.71 -18.48
C PHE A 24 6.93 -22.09 -18.65
N PRO A 25 5.59 -22.14 -18.86
CA PRO A 25 4.89 -23.40 -19.07
C PRO A 25 5.43 -24.26 -20.22
N ASP A 26 6.11 -23.66 -21.17
CA ASP A 26 6.78 -24.33 -22.30
C ASP A 26 8.19 -24.85 -21.99
N GLY A 27 8.64 -24.74 -20.72
CA GLY A 27 9.93 -25.18 -20.23
C GLY A 27 11.11 -24.25 -20.50
N ARG A 28 10.90 -23.08 -21.13
CA ARG A 28 11.95 -22.07 -21.29
C ARG A 28 12.26 -21.43 -19.94
N SER A 29 13.54 -21.12 -19.69
CA SER A 29 13.93 -20.38 -18.49
C SER A 29 13.35 -18.96 -18.51
N ALA A 30 12.68 -18.58 -17.43
CA ALA A 30 12.26 -17.20 -17.18
C ALA A 30 13.37 -16.33 -16.55
N GLY A 31 14.56 -16.95 -16.32
CA GLY A 31 15.70 -16.30 -15.67
C GLY A 31 15.62 -16.33 -14.14
N PHE A 32 16.52 -15.60 -13.51
CA PHE A 32 16.52 -15.40 -12.06
C PHE A 32 16.05 -13.99 -11.73
N LEU A 33 15.17 -13.90 -10.73
CA LEU A 33 14.76 -12.63 -10.15
C LEU A 33 15.68 -12.28 -8.99
N MET A 34 16.25 -11.08 -9.02
CA MET A 34 17.02 -10.52 -7.92
C MET A 34 16.25 -9.31 -7.37
N GLN A 35 15.90 -9.36 -6.10
CA GLN A 35 15.25 -8.24 -5.43
C GLN A 35 16.29 -7.16 -5.15
N THR A 36 16.16 -6.01 -5.78
CA THR A 36 17.09 -4.88 -5.66
C THR A 36 16.49 -3.67 -4.93
N ALA A 37 15.21 -3.71 -4.64
CA ALA A 37 14.50 -2.73 -3.81
C ALA A 37 13.31 -3.38 -3.13
N GLU A 38 12.92 -2.86 -1.97
CA GLU A 38 11.72 -3.25 -1.25
C GLU A 38 10.89 -2.01 -0.92
N LYS A 39 9.57 -2.17 -0.89
CA LYS A 39 8.68 -1.10 -0.47
C LYS A 39 8.75 -0.91 1.03
N THR A 40 8.79 0.34 1.45
CA THR A 40 8.67 0.67 2.87
C THR A 40 7.32 0.19 3.40
N PHE A 41 7.35 -0.63 4.44
CA PHE A 41 6.18 -0.99 5.21
C PHE A 41 5.88 0.10 6.22
N ALA A 42 4.65 0.64 6.25
CA ALA A 42 4.20 1.54 7.29
C ALA A 42 2.74 1.27 7.68
N GLY A 43 2.47 1.33 8.97
CA GLY A 43 1.13 1.24 9.55
C GLY A 43 0.59 2.62 9.92
N TYR A 44 -0.70 2.83 9.68
CA TYR A 44 -1.42 4.02 10.12
C TYR A 44 -2.69 3.61 10.84
N THR A 45 -3.07 4.39 11.86
CA THR A 45 -4.31 4.20 12.58
C THR A 45 -5.25 5.36 12.30
N LEU A 46 -6.44 5.05 11.81
CA LEU A 46 -7.54 5.98 11.79
C LEU A 46 -8.31 5.86 13.11
N THR A 47 -8.56 6.98 13.76
CA THR A 47 -9.29 7.02 15.03
C THR A 47 -10.41 8.02 14.94
N VAL A 48 -11.63 7.58 15.25
CA VAL A 48 -12.82 8.44 15.40
C VAL A 48 -13.33 8.33 16.83
N ARG A 49 -13.51 9.48 17.47
CA ARG A 49 -14.11 9.56 18.81
C ARG A 49 -15.46 10.23 18.75
N ASN A 50 -16.39 9.74 19.57
CA ASN A 50 -17.74 10.27 19.66
C ASN A 50 -18.21 10.25 21.12
N ARG A 51 -19.18 11.09 21.46
CA ARG A 51 -19.76 11.11 22.81
C ARG A 51 -20.57 9.87 23.16
N GLY A 52 -20.92 9.04 22.16
CA GLY A 52 -21.80 7.88 22.37
C GLY A 52 -23.25 8.27 22.57
N GLY A 53 -24.06 7.36 23.08
CA GLY A 53 -25.47 7.53 23.35
C GLY A 53 -26.25 6.23 23.27
N HIS A 54 -27.56 6.30 23.49
CA HIS A 54 -28.47 5.15 23.38
C HIS A 54 -28.92 4.97 21.92
N SER A 55 -28.96 3.75 21.41
CA SER A 55 -29.30 3.45 20.01
C SER A 55 -30.71 3.84 19.60
N SER A 56 -31.67 3.91 20.56
CA SER A 56 -33.03 4.41 20.31
C SER A 56 -33.10 5.91 20.00
N LYS A 57 -32.01 6.64 20.18
CA LYS A 57 -31.89 8.07 19.84
C LYS A 57 -30.76 8.23 18.81
N PRO A 58 -30.98 7.79 17.56
CA PRO A 58 -29.94 7.79 16.53
C PRO A 58 -29.53 9.22 16.21
N ARG A 59 -28.24 9.37 15.91
CA ARG A 59 -27.62 10.64 15.54
C ARG A 59 -26.83 10.49 14.22
N LYS A 60 -26.63 11.61 13.53
CA LYS A 60 -25.83 11.63 12.31
C LYS A 60 -24.33 11.46 12.59
N ASP A 61 -23.87 11.99 13.74
CA ASP A 61 -22.49 11.91 14.22
C ASP A 61 -22.24 10.54 14.90
N ASN A 62 -21.95 9.53 14.11
CA ASN A 62 -21.65 8.17 14.58
C ASN A 62 -20.22 7.78 14.17
N ALA A 63 -19.41 7.37 15.15
CA ALA A 63 -18.02 7.02 14.90
C ALA A 63 -17.85 5.90 13.88
N ILE A 64 -18.80 4.94 13.82
CA ILE A 64 -18.77 3.88 12.80
C ILE A 64 -19.01 4.46 11.40
N TYR A 65 -19.93 5.41 11.24
CA TYR A 65 -20.22 6.00 9.93
C TYR A 65 -19.02 6.81 9.40
N SER A 66 -18.44 7.67 10.23
CA SER A 66 -17.25 8.44 9.85
C SER A 66 -16.09 7.52 9.49
N LEU A 67 -15.86 6.46 10.26
CA LEU A 67 -14.80 5.49 9.96
C LEU A 67 -15.08 4.71 8.67
N ALA A 68 -16.32 4.28 8.44
CA ALA A 68 -16.70 3.55 7.22
C ALA A 68 -16.48 4.40 5.97
N HIS A 69 -16.91 5.66 5.99
CA HIS A 69 -16.68 6.60 4.89
C HIS A 69 -15.19 6.86 4.65
N ALA A 70 -14.39 6.93 5.73
CA ALA A 70 -12.94 7.09 5.60
C ALA A 70 -12.28 5.88 4.93
N VAL A 71 -12.69 4.66 5.31
CA VAL A 71 -12.19 3.41 4.72
C VAL A 71 -12.59 3.30 3.24
N GLU A 72 -13.85 3.63 2.90
CA GLU A 72 -14.33 3.66 1.51
C GLU A 72 -13.53 4.63 0.64
N LYS A 73 -13.25 5.84 1.14
CA LYS A 73 -12.41 6.81 0.42
C LYS A 73 -10.99 6.31 0.19
N ILE A 74 -10.39 5.62 1.17
CA ILE A 74 -9.06 5.04 1.03
C ILE A 74 -9.06 3.89 0.01
N GLU A 75 -10.08 3.05 0.02
CA GLU A 75 -10.27 1.95 -0.95
C GLU A 75 -10.39 2.49 -2.38
N ALA A 76 -11.19 3.54 -2.57
CA ALA A 76 -11.40 4.15 -3.87
C ALA A 76 -10.18 4.93 -4.40
N HIS A 77 -9.24 5.32 -3.52
CA HIS A 77 -8.10 6.14 -3.90
C HIS A 77 -7.05 5.35 -4.68
N ARG A 78 -6.51 5.99 -5.71
CA ARG A 78 -5.35 5.50 -6.47
C ARG A 78 -4.21 6.51 -6.31
N PHE A 79 -3.12 6.08 -5.67
CA PHE A 79 -1.90 6.88 -5.62
C PHE A 79 -1.33 7.05 -7.04
N GLU A 80 -0.68 8.18 -7.28
CA GLU A 80 -0.03 8.42 -8.56
C GLU A 80 1.02 7.36 -8.88
N PRO A 81 1.12 6.92 -10.14
CA PRO A 81 2.14 5.96 -10.55
C PRO A 81 3.53 6.61 -10.54
N MET A 82 4.53 5.82 -10.15
CA MET A 82 5.91 6.23 -10.03
C MET A 82 6.83 5.21 -10.68
N LEU A 83 7.84 5.68 -11.39
CA LEU A 83 8.83 4.85 -12.06
C LEU A 83 10.21 5.10 -11.46
N SER A 84 10.73 4.14 -10.71
CA SER A 84 12.11 4.14 -10.23
C SER A 84 13.07 3.51 -11.27
N GLU A 85 14.36 3.65 -11.04
CA GLU A 85 15.36 2.96 -11.86
C GLU A 85 15.17 1.43 -11.83
N THR A 86 14.92 0.88 -10.65
CA THR A 86 14.66 -0.56 -10.46
C THR A 86 13.42 -1.03 -11.22
N THR A 87 12.29 -0.33 -11.09
CA THR A 87 11.05 -0.73 -11.79
C THR A 87 11.17 -0.51 -13.30
N ARG A 88 11.90 0.50 -13.73
CA ARG A 88 12.22 0.71 -15.16
C ARG A 88 13.02 -0.48 -15.72
N ALA A 89 14.08 -0.89 -15.03
CA ALA A 89 14.89 -2.04 -15.46
C ALA A 89 14.04 -3.32 -15.54
N TYR A 90 13.25 -3.59 -14.50
CA TYR A 90 12.35 -4.73 -14.44
C TYR A 90 11.37 -4.75 -15.63
N PHE A 91 10.58 -3.69 -15.83
CA PHE A 91 9.58 -3.63 -16.90
C PHE A 91 10.21 -3.57 -18.30
N THR A 92 11.42 -3.06 -18.43
CA THR A 92 12.18 -3.11 -19.71
C THR A 92 12.44 -4.54 -20.15
N GLU A 93 12.76 -5.43 -19.24
CA GLU A 93 12.96 -6.85 -19.55
C GLU A 93 11.63 -7.62 -19.63
N ARG A 94 10.72 -7.35 -18.69
CA ARG A 94 9.44 -8.04 -18.59
C ARG A 94 8.56 -7.87 -19.83
N GLN A 95 8.48 -6.65 -20.39
CA GLN A 95 7.72 -6.36 -21.60
C GLN A 95 8.16 -7.16 -22.84
N LYS A 96 9.43 -7.60 -22.90
CA LYS A 96 9.92 -8.39 -24.03
C LYS A 96 9.31 -9.79 -24.10
N GLN A 97 8.88 -10.29 -22.95
CA GLN A 97 8.32 -11.61 -22.78
C GLN A 97 6.78 -11.58 -22.73
N GLU A 98 6.18 -10.43 -22.40
CA GLU A 98 4.75 -10.26 -22.25
C GLU A 98 4.09 -9.82 -23.55
N LYS A 99 2.94 -10.42 -23.86
CA LYS A 99 2.14 -10.16 -25.07
C LYS A 99 0.75 -9.66 -24.70
N GLY A 100 0.08 -9.07 -25.68
CA GLY A 100 -1.29 -8.57 -25.51
C GLY A 100 -1.37 -7.29 -24.67
N ALA A 101 -2.52 -7.02 -24.07
CA ALA A 101 -2.82 -5.78 -23.39
C ALA A 101 -1.83 -5.43 -22.28
N LEU A 102 -1.40 -6.41 -21.48
CA LEU A 102 -0.44 -6.21 -20.40
C LEU A 102 0.93 -5.77 -20.95
N GLY A 103 1.44 -6.44 -21.98
CA GLY A 103 2.71 -6.06 -22.62
C GLY A 103 2.64 -4.69 -23.31
N ASP A 104 1.50 -4.36 -23.94
CA ASP A 104 1.27 -3.04 -24.53
C ASP A 104 1.24 -1.95 -23.46
N ALA A 105 0.59 -2.20 -22.32
CA ALA A 105 0.55 -1.29 -21.19
C ALA A 105 1.93 -1.06 -20.58
N MET A 106 2.76 -2.13 -20.40
CA MET A 106 4.14 -1.99 -19.94
C MET A 106 4.96 -1.08 -20.86
N ARG A 107 4.83 -1.24 -22.18
CA ARG A 107 5.50 -0.39 -23.17
C ARG A 107 5.03 1.06 -23.12
N ALA A 108 3.73 1.27 -23.04
CA ALA A 108 3.15 2.61 -22.94
C ALA A 108 3.61 3.34 -21.67
N TRP A 109 3.54 2.65 -20.52
CA TRP A 109 3.94 3.24 -19.25
C TRP A 109 5.44 3.53 -19.17
N LEU A 110 6.31 2.67 -19.72
CA LEU A 110 7.74 2.93 -19.81
C LEU A 110 8.06 4.16 -20.67
N ALA A 111 7.29 4.39 -21.75
CA ALA A 111 7.42 5.56 -22.61
C ALA A 111 6.88 6.84 -21.93
N ASN A 112 5.80 6.72 -21.16
CA ASN A 112 5.20 7.82 -20.41
C ASN A 112 4.80 7.36 -19.01
N PRO A 113 5.65 7.57 -17.98
CA PRO A 113 5.36 7.16 -16.61
C PRO A 113 4.13 7.82 -15.98
N ASN A 114 3.61 8.89 -16.58
CA ASN A 114 2.38 9.56 -16.14
C ASN A 114 1.11 8.97 -16.79
N ASP A 115 1.24 7.91 -17.59
CA ASP A 115 0.10 7.19 -18.15
C ASP A 115 -0.56 6.32 -17.07
N GLY A 116 -1.51 6.92 -16.35
CA GLY A 116 -2.28 6.26 -15.30
C GLY A 116 -3.09 5.08 -15.81
N ALA A 117 -3.60 5.14 -17.05
CA ALA A 117 -4.39 4.06 -17.64
C ALA A 117 -3.52 2.83 -17.92
N ALA A 118 -2.32 3.03 -18.45
CA ALA A 118 -1.35 1.96 -18.63
C ALA A 118 -0.92 1.36 -17.29
N ALA A 119 -0.64 2.20 -16.28
CA ALA A 119 -0.33 1.74 -14.93
C ALA A 119 -1.48 0.93 -14.31
N ASP A 120 -2.74 1.31 -14.54
CA ASP A 120 -3.91 0.58 -14.02
C ASP A 120 -4.05 -0.81 -14.65
N ILE A 121 -3.74 -0.96 -15.94
CA ILE A 121 -3.72 -2.28 -16.60
C ILE A 121 -2.63 -3.16 -16.00
N ILE A 122 -1.43 -2.62 -15.75
CA ILE A 122 -0.34 -3.33 -15.09
C ILE A 122 -0.75 -3.76 -13.68
N GLU A 123 -1.35 -2.86 -12.91
CA GLU A 123 -1.79 -3.10 -11.53
C GLU A 123 -2.98 -4.07 -11.40
N ALA A 124 -3.70 -4.35 -12.49
CA ALA A 124 -4.76 -5.36 -12.52
C ALA A 124 -4.23 -6.79 -12.57
N ASP A 125 -2.97 -6.98 -12.95
CA ASP A 125 -2.31 -8.28 -12.94
C ASP A 125 -1.78 -8.64 -11.54
N GLU A 126 -2.06 -9.84 -11.04
CA GLU A 126 -1.70 -10.27 -9.69
C GLU A 126 -0.18 -10.34 -9.47
N ALA A 127 0.61 -10.64 -10.52
CA ALA A 127 2.06 -10.71 -10.44
C ALA A 127 2.71 -9.31 -10.42
N GLU A 128 2.06 -8.33 -11.04
CA GLU A 128 2.58 -6.97 -11.20
C GLU A 128 1.96 -5.97 -10.22
N VAL A 129 0.92 -6.39 -9.49
CA VAL A 129 0.20 -5.51 -8.57
C VAL A 129 1.12 -4.88 -7.52
N GLY A 130 1.02 -3.57 -7.40
CA GLY A 130 1.81 -2.80 -6.43
C GLY A 130 3.21 -2.41 -6.92
N LEU A 131 3.65 -2.73 -8.13
CA LEU A 131 4.97 -2.35 -8.62
C LEU A 131 5.05 -0.92 -9.16
N THR A 132 3.91 -0.31 -9.46
CA THR A 132 3.88 1.02 -10.07
C THR A 132 3.61 2.16 -9.09
N ARG A 133 3.09 1.89 -7.89
CA ARG A 133 2.66 2.94 -6.95
C ARG A 133 2.64 2.49 -5.49
N THR A 134 2.50 3.46 -4.58
CA THR A 134 2.14 3.20 -3.18
C THR A 134 0.75 2.58 -3.11
N ARG A 135 0.54 1.64 -2.19
CA ARG A 135 -0.76 1.03 -1.90
C ARG A 135 -1.02 1.01 -0.41
N CYS A 136 -2.25 1.36 -0.03
CA CYS A 136 -2.72 1.35 1.34
C CYS A 136 -4.02 0.57 1.43
N VAL A 137 -4.10 -0.38 2.36
CA VAL A 137 -5.28 -1.23 2.55
C VAL A 137 -5.66 -1.30 4.02
N PRO A 138 -6.95 -1.30 4.38
CA PRO A 138 -7.39 -1.56 5.74
C PRO A 138 -7.18 -3.05 6.06
N THR A 139 -6.58 -3.32 7.22
CA THR A 139 -6.29 -4.70 7.66
C THR A 139 -6.99 -5.09 8.95
N ARG A 140 -7.41 -4.12 9.76
CA ARG A 140 -8.15 -4.36 11.00
C ARG A 140 -9.14 -3.22 11.24
N LEU A 141 -10.31 -3.55 11.80
CA LEU A 141 -11.35 -2.59 12.13
C LEU A 141 -11.97 -2.96 13.47
N PHE A 142 -12.12 -1.98 14.36
CA PHE A 142 -12.71 -2.14 15.67
C PHE A 142 -13.67 -1.00 15.95
N ALA A 143 -14.89 -1.31 16.40
CA ALA A 143 -15.86 -0.31 16.76
C ALA A 143 -16.95 -0.87 17.66
N GLY A 144 -17.49 0.00 18.52
CA GLY A 144 -18.60 -0.34 19.40
C GLY A 144 -18.19 -1.15 20.64
N HIS A 145 -19.12 -1.28 21.58
CA HIS A 145 -18.93 -2.01 22.84
C HIS A 145 -20.23 -2.64 23.36
N ALA A 146 -21.38 -2.30 22.79
CA ALA A 146 -22.68 -2.86 23.17
C ALA A 146 -23.71 -2.67 22.03
N ASP A 147 -24.66 -3.60 21.91
CA ASP A 147 -25.66 -3.63 20.83
C ASP A 147 -26.64 -2.45 20.87
N ASN A 148 -26.90 -1.90 22.06
CA ASN A 148 -27.85 -0.81 22.28
C ASN A 148 -27.18 0.56 22.52
N ALA A 149 -25.87 0.69 22.24
CA ALA A 149 -25.14 1.93 22.45
C ALA A 149 -24.51 2.46 21.14
N LEU A 150 -24.55 3.78 20.97
CA LEU A 150 -23.77 4.43 19.93
C LEU A 150 -22.28 4.35 20.29
N PRO A 151 -21.39 4.02 19.35
CA PRO A 151 -19.97 3.82 19.60
C PRO A 151 -19.28 5.13 20.02
N GLN A 152 -18.47 5.06 21.08
CA GLN A 152 -17.63 6.18 21.53
C GLN A 152 -16.27 6.20 20.85
N LEU A 153 -15.86 5.08 20.29
CA LEU A 153 -14.57 4.89 19.59
C LEU A 153 -14.76 3.95 18.41
N ALA A 154 -14.18 4.33 17.30
CA ALA A 154 -13.99 3.45 16.16
C ALA A 154 -12.56 3.64 15.63
N THR A 155 -11.88 2.55 15.29
CA THR A 155 -10.51 2.56 14.78
C THR A 155 -10.35 1.63 13.60
N ALA A 156 -9.52 2.02 12.64
CA ALA A 156 -9.06 1.14 11.56
C ALA A 156 -7.54 1.18 11.46
N MET A 157 -6.94 0.02 11.20
CA MET A 157 -5.52 -0.10 10.87
C MET A 157 -5.38 -0.12 9.36
N ILE A 158 -4.59 0.79 8.85
CA ILE A 158 -4.25 0.89 7.42
C ILE A 158 -2.80 0.46 7.25
N ASN A 159 -2.59 -0.57 6.46
CA ASN A 159 -1.26 -1.04 6.08
C ASN A 159 -0.89 -0.43 4.73
N CYS A 160 0.26 0.24 4.66
CA CYS A 160 0.77 0.79 3.42
C CYS A 160 2.06 0.10 2.99
N ARG A 161 2.13 -0.21 1.71
CA ARG A 161 3.36 -0.55 0.99
C ARG A 161 3.75 0.66 0.16
N ILE A 162 4.69 1.42 0.67
CA ILE A 162 5.07 2.74 0.16
C ILE A 162 6.14 2.56 -0.91
N PHE A 163 5.97 3.24 -2.03
CA PHE A 163 6.92 3.20 -3.13
C PHE A 163 8.30 3.72 -2.66
N PRO A 164 9.42 3.09 -3.08
CA PRO A 164 10.76 3.51 -2.66
C PRO A 164 11.01 5.00 -2.92
N GLY A 165 11.57 5.69 -1.92
CA GLY A 165 11.86 7.12 -2.00
C GLY A 165 10.71 8.04 -1.57
N VAL A 166 9.52 7.51 -1.23
CA VAL A 166 8.41 8.31 -0.68
C VAL A 166 8.47 8.33 0.84
N ASP A 167 8.40 9.52 1.43
CA ASP A 167 8.39 9.69 2.89
C ASP A 167 7.06 9.18 3.49
N PRO A 168 7.09 8.27 4.48
CA PRO A 168 5.90 7.83 5.20
C PRO A 168 5.08 8.96 5.84
N ASN A 169 5.71 10.09 6.20
CA ASN A 169 4.99 11.26 6.70
C ASN A 169 4.13 11.92 5.61
N ASP A 170 4.58 11.90 4.37
CA ASP A 170 3.79 12.44 3.26
C ASP A 170 2.62 11.52 2.93
N VAL A 171 2.80 10.20 3.06
CA VAL A 171 1.69 9.25 2.97
C VAL A 171 0.65 9.49 4.07
N GLN A 172 1.07 9.80 5.31
CA GLN A 172 0.14 10.16 6.39
C GLN A 172 -0.69 11.40 6.04
N LYS A 173 -0.04 12.46 5.54
CA LYS A 173 -0.73 13.69 5.09
C LYS A 173 -1.70 13.41 3.96
N ASN A 174 -1.29 12.58 2.99
CA ASN A 174 -2.14 12.18 1.88
C ASN A 174 -3.37 11.38 2.35
N LEU A 175 -3.19 10.43 3.27
CA LEU A 175 -4.31 9.69 3.86
C LEU A 175 -5.30 10.64 4.57
N ALA A 176 -4.81 11.61 5.34
CA ALA A 176 -5.65 12.61 5.98
C ALA A 176 -6.40 13.47 4.95
N ALA A 177 -5.74 13.85 3.86
CA ALA A 177 -6.36 14.62 2.77
C ALA A 177 -7.41 13.79 1.99
N ILE A 178 -7.16 12.50 1.76
CA ILE A 178 -8.10 11.57 1.11
C ILE A 178 -9.36 11.42 1.96
N VAL A 179 -9.18 11.18 3.25
CA VAL A 179 -10.29 11.04 4.21
C VAL A 179 -11.12 12.32 4.26
N ALA A 180 -10.48 13.48 4.30
CA ALA A 180 -11.12 14.81 4.30
C ALA A 180 -12.28 14.91 5.30
N ASP A 181 -12.05 14.41 6.52
CA ASP A 181 -13.00 14.47 7.65
C ASP A 181 -12.19 14.85 8.91
N PRO A 182 -12.41 16.02 9.52
CA PRO A 182 -11.67 16.48 10.69
C PRO A 182 -11.92 15.64 11.95
N GLU A 183 -12.99 14.85 12.00
CA GLU A 183 -13.28 13.93 13.10
C GLU A 183 -12.47 12.65 13.03
N VAL A 184 -11.83 12.37 11.90
CA VAL A 184 -10.97 11.19 11.68
C VAL A 184 -9.52 11.58 11.84
N ILE A 185 -8.92 11.15 12.94
CA ILE A 185 -7.51 11.40 13.20
C ILE A 185 -6.67 10.28 12.56
N VAL A 186 -5.73 10.65 11.70
CA VAL A 186 -4.78 9.73 11.08
C VAL A 186 -3.44 9.83 11.79
N THR A 187 -3.02 8.76 12.44
CA THR A 187 -1.71 8.68 13.11
C THR A 187 -0.85 7.59 12.49
N ARG A 188 0.44 7.87 12.30
CA ARG A 188 1.40 6.84 11.91
C ARG A 188 1.80 6.02 13.12
N ASN A 189 1.91 4.70 12.95
CA ASN A 189 2.47 3.82 13.96
C ASN A 189 4.01 3.88 13.88
N ASP A 190 4.69 3.73 15.03
CA ASP A 190 6.15 3.90 15.12
C ASP A 190 6.95 2.71 14.58
N ASP A 191 6.28 1.62 14.21
CA ASP A 191 6.86 0.36 13.76
C ASP A 191 6.90 0.22 12.23
N TYR A 192 7.43 1.23 11.53
CA TYR A 192 7.70 1.10 10.09
C TYR A 192 9.15 0.67 9.84
N VAL A 193 9.36 -0.09 8.76
CA VAL A 193 10.69 -0.43 8.26
C VAL A 193 10.92 0.39 6.99
N ALA A 194 11.93 1.25 7.03
CA ALA A 194 12.37 2.00 5.86
C ALA A 194 13.14 1.08 4.88
N SER A 195 12.87 1.22 3.60
CA SER A 195 13.60 0.58 2.52
C SER A 195 14.66 1.51 1.96
#